data_c20212c7ac02a292a44202e1db83f4d2
#
_entry.id   c20212c7ac02a292a44202e1db83f4d2
#
_cell.length_a   1.000
_cell.length_b   1.000
_cell.length_c   1.000
_cell.angle_alpha   90.00
_cell.angle_beta   90.00
_cell.angle_gamma   90.00
#
_symmetry.space_group_name_H-M   'P 1'
#
loop_
_entity.id
_entity.type
_entity.pdbx_description
1 polymer ?
#
loop_
_entity_poly.entity_id
_entity_poly.type
_entity_poly.pdbx_seq_one_letter_code
_entity_poly.pdbx_strand_id
1 'polypeptide(L)'
;MFTFKKCLIALSINLAVVSSGFACTTLLVGNEASADGSMLVARSADSDALKAQHFVIHPAKQNQTGVYSTKAHNGANDFTWPLPKNSLRYTTVPNWKTQLHGATGFNELGVGVSGTESIFASPKALAVDPYVEDKGITEDDIPDILLSQSKTAREAVALLGHIVETAGAGEGFGVAVVDDNEIWYLETGSGHQWMAQRLPNNQYFATGNQGRLQDYDPKNPDMMASKNLVEFATEKGLYDQAKDGKFNFSKVYTRDDERDRNYNDPRVWTIQKAFNPSVKQDMANGREFPVFMTPEKKMTLDDVKAVLRNHYEGTSHDPYTNGLNGKEPWRPVSVFRTYEAHVMQVRPWLPKEIGETTYIGLGMADLTAFVPYYSGLKAYPANYTMGTDKADDQSIYWKYRKLQTLTMTDYPKLAPIVKKAYKAWEDKVAKEQKEVEAEYLKMAKTDKPAADKMLNDFNLRIMADAEKLTEDLTNQLFTIRTKDIQSDIFFANATKKD
;
A
#
# COMPACT_ATOMS: atom_id res chain seq x y z
N MET A 1 -32.41 -62.84 -15.08
CA MET A 1 -32.55 -61.99 -13.90
C MET A 1 -31.15 -61.44 -13.57
N PHE A 2 -30.78 -60.30 -14.19
CA PHE A 2 -29.46 -59.71 -14.05
C PHE A 2 -29.61 -58.41 -13.26
N THR A 3 -28.99 -58.38 -12.09
CA THR A 3 -29.00 -57.26 -11.16
C THR A 3 -27.83 -56.31 -11.50
N PHE A 4 -28.14 -55.10 -12.00
CA PHE A 4 -27.18 -54.03 -12.19
C PHE A 4 -26.88 -53.35 -10.85
N LYS A 5 -25.66 -53.48 -10.35
CA LYS A 5 -25.12 -52.65 -9.25
C LYS A 5 -24.68 -51.32 -9.84
N LYS A 6 -25.36 -50.24 -9.46
CA LYS A 6 -24.94 -48.84 -9.75
C LYS A 6 -23.80 -48.49 -8.80
N CYS A 7 -22.58 -48.35 -9.33
CA CYS A 7 -21.50 -47.64 -8.63
C CYS A 7 -21.71 -46.14 -8.82
N LEU A 8 -22.05 -45.44 -7.76
CA LEU A 8 -21.94 -43.98 -7.70
C LEU A 8 -20.46 -43.63 -7.42
N ILE A 9 -19.78 -43.12 -8.43
CA ILE A 9 -18.50 -42.45 -8.23
C ILE A 9 -18.83 -41.00 -7.83
N ALA A 10 -18.64 -40.69 -6.54
CA ALA A 10 -18.68 -39.31 -6.07
C ALA A 10 -17.41 -38.57 -6.54
N LEU A 11 -17.55 -37.78 -7.57
CA LEU A 11 -16.49 -36.87 -8.02
C LEU A 11 -16.47 -35.68 -7.05
N SER A 12 -15.56 -35.72 -6.08
CA SER A 12 -15.25 -34.59 -5.23
C SER A 12 -14.53 -33.52 -6.09
N ILE A 13 -15.27 -32.54 -6.59
CA ILE A 13 -14.69 -31.35 -7.16
C ILE A 13 -14.13 -30.55 -5.99
N ASN A 14 -12.83 -30.68 -5.75
CA ASN A 14 -12.10 -29.70 -4.96
C ASN A 14 -12.13 -28.38 -5.74
N LEU A 15 -13.11 -27.50 -5.45
CA LEU A 15 -12.97 -26.09 -5.76
C LEU A 15 -11.77 -25.61 -4.92
N ALA A 16 -10.60 -25.53 -5.55
CA ALA A 16 -9.55 -24.68 -5.06
C ALA A 16 -10.13 -23.26 -5.08
N VAL A 17 -10.56 -22.77 -3.93
CA VAL A 17 -10.78 -21.35 -3.71
C VAL A 17 -9.41 -20.74 -3.95
N VAL A 18 -9.19 -20.20 -5.14
CA VAL A 18 -8.09 -19.28 -5.40
C VAL A 18 -8.42 -18.08 -4.53
N SER A 19 -7.91 -18.07 -3.30
CA SER A 19 -7.87 -16.85 -2.50
C SER A 19 -7.18 -15.83 -3.40
N SER A 20 -7.91 -14.82 -3.83
CA SER A 20 -7.38 -13.66 -4.51
C SER A 20 -6.40 -13.02 -3.52
N GLY A 21 -5.14 -13.45 -3.60
CA GLY A 21 -4.09 -13.01 -2.68
C GLY A 21 -3.97 -11.49 -2.78
N PHE A 22 -4.27 -10.81 -1.71
CA PHE A 22 -3.90 -9.43 -1.50
C PHE A 22 -2.39 -9.32 -1.68
N ALA A 23 -1.94 -8.35 -2.44
CA ALA A 23 -0.55 -8.31 -2.87
C ALA A 23 -0.07 -6.87 -3.00
N CYS A 24 0.46 -6.33 -1.93
CA CYS A 24 0.97 -4.97 -1.84
C CYS A 24 2.49 -4.91 -2.01
N THR A 25 3.06 -3.73 -2.17
CA THR A 25 4.51 -3.48 -2.14
C THR A 25 4.77 -2.24 -1.32
N THR A 26 5.63 -2.34 -0.31
CA THR A 26 6.00 -1.22 0.58
C THR A 26 7.45 -0.80 0.36
N LEU A 27 7.69 0.51 0.33
CA LEU A 27 9.01 1.14 0.33
C LEU A 27 9.03 2.24 1.39
N LEU A 28 9.96 2.15 2.34
CA LEU A 28 10.20 3.13 3.39
C LEU A 28 11.56 3.79 3.16
N VAL A 29 11.65 5.11 3.33
CA VAL A 29 12.89 5.86 3.12
C VAL A 29 13.15 6.78 4.31
N GLY A 30 14.27 6.60 4.97
CA GLY A 30 14.71 7.44 6.09
C GLY A 30 15.10 8.84 5.63
N ASN A 31 15.05 9.81 6.53
CA ASN A 31 15.28 11.21 6.21
C ASN A 31 16.71 11.52 5.70
N GLU A 32 17.71 10.74 6.11
CA GLU A 32 19.08 10.88 5.62
C GLU A 32 19.30 10.13 4.29
N ALA A 33 18.42 9.18 3.96
CA ALA A 33 18.42 8.47 2.68
C ALA A 33 17.67 9.24 1.58
N SER A 34 16.77 10.13 1.94
CA SER A 34 16.03 10.97 0.99
C SER A 34 16.84 12.21 0.55
N ALA A 35 16.52 12.73 -0.63
CA ALA A 35 17.25 13.84 -1.24
C ALA A 35 16.96 15.19 -0.58
N ASP A 36 15.77 15.38 -0.04
CA ASP A 36 15.31 16.62 0.59
C ASP A 36 15.27 16.58 2.12
N GLY A 37 15.63 15.43 2.73
CA GLY A 37 15.60 15.25 4.17
C GLY A 37 14.23 14.84 4.72
N SER A 38 13.23 14.64 3.88
CA SER A 38 11.92 14.13 4.31
C SER A 38 11.96 12.62 4.57
N MET A 39 11.05 12.13 5.39
CA MET A 39 10.74 10.71 5.48
C MET A 39 9.67 10.36 4.46
N LEU A 40 9.82 9.21 3.78
CA LEU A 40 8.87 8.74 2.77
C LEU A 40 8.37 7.34 3.12
N VAL A 41 7.05 7.18 3.12
CA VAL A 41 6.36 5.89 3.28
C VAL A 41 5.51 5.66 2.04
N ALA A 42 5.87 4.66 1.23
CA ALA A 42 5.19 4.39 -0.02
C ALA A 42 4.64 2.97 -0.07
N ARG A 43 3.46 2.83 -0.67
CA ARG A 43 2.82 1.53 -0.85
C ARG A 43 1.95 1.48 -2.10
N SER A 44 1.92 0.32 -2.79
CA SER A 44 0.84 -0.05 -3.69
C SER A 44 -0.11 -0.99 -2.96
N ALA A 45 -1.40 -0.65 -2.96
CA ALA A 45 -2.44 -1.44 -2.32
C ALA A 45 -3.20 -2.25 -3.38
N ASP A 46 -2.92 -3.55 -3.43
CA ASP A 46 -3.35 -4.42 -4.52
C ASP A 46 -4.29 -5.52 -4.03
N SER A 47 -5.51 -5.49 -4.51
CA SER A 47 -6.52 -6.48 -4.14
C SER A 47 -7.46 -6.74 -5.32
N ASP A 48 -8.49 -5.90 -5.48
CA ASP A 48 -9.54 -6.01 -6.47
C ASP A 48 -9.69 -4.67 -7.21
N ALA A 49 -9.69 -4.71 -8.54
CA ALA A 49 -9.87 -3.55 -9.40
C ALA A 49 -11.27 -2.91 -9.27
N LEU A 50 -12.24 -3.60 -8.68
CA LEU A 50 -13.60 -3.10 -8.42
C LEU A 50 -13.75 -2.51 -7.02
N LYS A 51 -12.68 -2.49 -6.23
CA LYS A 51 -12.66 -1.96 -4.86
C LYS A 51 -12.55 -0.43 -4.88
N ALA A 52 -13.67 0.26 -5.19
CA ALA A 52 -13.70 1.72 -5.17
C ALA A 52 -13.26 2.27 -3.80
N GLN A 53 -12.46 3.33 -3.84
CA GLN A 53 -11.92 3.99 -2.65
C GLN A 53 -12.68 5.27 -2.37
N HIS A 54 -13.03 5.50 -1.10
CA HIS A 54 -13.59 6.74 -0.62
C HIS A 54 -12.54 7.52 0.17
N PHE A 55 -12.59 8.84 0.11
CA PHE A 55 -11.70 9.70 0.90
C PHE A 55 -12.49 10.23 2.09
N VAL A 56 -12.03 9.95 3.29
CA VAL A 56 -12.78 10.26 4.52
C VAL A 56 -11.94 11.11 5.47
N ILE A 57 -12.56 12.14 6.03
CA ILE A 57 -12.04 12.90 7.16
C ILE A 57 -12.88 12.52 8.38
N HIS A 58 -12.25 11.89 9.35
CA HIS A 58 -12.86 11.53 10.63
C HIS A 58 -12.67 12.68 11.62
N PRO A 59 -13.75 13.32 12.11
CA PRO A 59 -13.62 14.41 13.07
C PRO A 59 -13.14 13.89 14.44
N ALA A 60 -12.43 14.72 15.17
CA ALA A 60 -12.15 14.46 16.59
C ALA A 60 -13.45 14.31 17.39
N LYS A 61 -13.48 13.36 18.31
CA LYS A 61 -14.62 13.11 19.18
C LYS A 61 -14.20 13.15 20.65
N GLN A 62 -15.07 13.62 21.50
CA GLN A 62 -14.85 13.75 22.95
C GLN A 62 -15.81 12.87 23.73
N ASN A 63 -15.37 12.41 24.92
CA ASN A 63 -16.18 11.65 25.85
C ASN A 63 -16.85 10.41 25.25
N GLN A 64 -16.15 9.71 24.37
CA GLN A 64 -16.63 8.46 23.78
C GLN A 64 -16.73 7.37 24.83
N THR A 65 -17.71 6.51 24.67
CA THR A 65 -17.92 5.29 25.45
C THR A 65 -18.22 4.14 24.50
N GLY A 66 -17.97 2.90 24.95
CA GLY A 66 -18.24 1.71 24.17
C GLY A 66 -17.01 1.16 23.46
N VAL A 67 -17.24 0.41 22.40
CA VAL A 67 -16.20 -0.31 21.66
C VAL A 67 -16.27 0.00 20.17
N TYR A 68 -15.13 0.00 19.53
CA TYR A 68 -15.01 -0.17 18.10
C TYR A 68 -15.45 -1.60 17.74
N SER A 69 -16.08 -1.80 16.61
CA SER A 69 -16.52 -3.11 16.15
C SER A 69 -16.43 -3.19 14.61
N THR A 70 -15.65 -4.13 14.11
CA THR A 70 -15.53 -4.43 12.68
C THR A 70 -16.89 -4.78 12.08
N LYS A 71 -17.69 -5.58 12.79
CA LYS A 71 -19.02 -5.99 12.34
C LYS A 71 -20.02 -4.85 12.22
N ALA A 72 -19.89 -3.80 13.06
CA ALA A 72 -20.75 -2.61 12.97
C ALA A 72 -20.56 -1.85 11.64
N HIS A 73 -19.43 -2.08 10.95
CA HIS A 73 -19.09 -1.55 9.64
C HIS A 73 -19.25 -2.57 8.50
N ASN A 74 -19.94 -3.68 8.73
CA ASN A 74 -20.07 -4.81 7.80
C ASN A 74 -18.71 -5.45 7.41
N GLY A 75 -17.72 -5.34 8.27
CA GLY A 75 -16.43 -6.02 8.11
C GLY A 75 -16.53 -7.53 8.32
N ALA A 76 -15.43 -8.23 8.04
CA ALA A 76 -15.43 -9.68 7.86
C ALA A 76 -15.56 -10.48 9.17
N ASN A 77 -15.13 -9.92 10.30
CA ASN A 77 -15.09 -10.66 11.59
C ASN A 77 -15.71 -9.88 12.76
N ASP A 78 -15.70 -10.47 13.94
CA ASP A 78 -16.30 -9.94 15.17
C ASP A 78 -15.28 -9.21 16.08
N PHE A 79 -14.18 -8.69 15.52
CA PHE A 79 -13.19 -7.95 16.29
C PHE A 79 -13.81 -6.71 16.95
N THR A 80 -13.44 -6.50 18.22
CA THR A 80 -13.84 -5.33 19.00
C THR A 80 -12.67 -4.80 19.82
N TRP A 81 -12.60 -3.46 19.98
CA TRP A 81 -11.58 -2.81 20.79
C TRP A 81 -12.17 -1.60 21.54
N PRO A 82 -11.77 -1.32 22.77
CA PRO A 82 -12.26 -0.14 23.49
C PRO A 82 -12.02 1.16 22.71
N LEU A 83 -13.05 1.99 22.57
CA LEU A 83 -12.88 3.31 21.98
C LEU A 83 -12.04 4.20 22.90
N PRO A 84 -11.14 5.03 22.36
CA PRO A 84 -10.46 6.05 23.14
C PRO A 84 -11.48 7.05 23.68
N LYS A 85 -11.33 7.50 24.92
CA LYS A 85 -12.20 8.51 25.52
C LYS A 85 -12.32 9.76 24.63
N ASN A 86 -11.19 10.17 24.06
CA ASN A 86 -11.12 11.26 23.10
C ASN A 86 -10.37 10.75 21.87
N SER A 87 -11.00 10.80 20.69
CA SER A 87 -10.32 10.48 19.44
C SER A 87 -9.81 11.73 18.76
N LEU A 88 -8.69 11.56 18.08
CA LEU A 88 -8.08 12.57 17.23
C LEU A 88 -8.88 12.73 15.92
N ARG A 89 -8.74 13.88 15.26
CA ARG A 89 -9.10 14.01 13.85
C ARG A 89 -8.08 13.26 13.00
N TYR A 90 -8.54 12.50 12.00
CA TYR A 90 -7.66 11.78 11.08
C TYR A 90 -8.30 11.62 9.69
N THR A 91 -7.50 11.23 8.71
CA THR A 91 -7.94 10.93 7.35
C THR A 91 -7.70 9.47 7.02
N THR A 92 -8.50 8.89 6.14
CA THR A 92 -8.29 7.54 5.58
C THR A 92 -8.84 7.47 4.16
N VAL A 93 -8.43 6.42 3.43
CA VAL A 93 -8.92 6.11 2.07
C VAL A 93 -9.50 4.70 2.06
N PRO A 94 -10.66 4.51 2.68
CA PRO A 94 -11.25 3.18 2.88
C PRO A 94 -11.97 2.63 1.66
N ASN A 95 -12.26 1.34 1.74
CA ASN A 95 -13.12 0.60 0.84
C ASN A 95 -14.58 1.10 0.90
N TRP A 96 -15.20 1.28 -0.27
CA TRP A 96 -16.57 1.77 -0.41
C TRP A 96 -17.61 0.98 0.40
N LYS A 97 -17.45 -0.33 0.49
CA LYS A 97 -18.46 -1.23 1.05
C LYS A 97 -18.50 -1.19 2.58
N THR A 98 -17.36 -1.24 3.21
CA THR A 98 -17.24 -1.33 4.68
C THR A 98 -16.86 -0.01 5.32
N GLN A 99 -16.33 0.93 4.56
CA GLN A 99 -15.66 2.14 5.06
C GLN A 99 -14.50 1.82 6.02
N LEU A 100 -13.98 0.59 5.92
CA LEU A 100 -12.80 0.08 6.62
C LEU A 100 -11.64 -0.10 5.64
N HIS A 101 -10.50 -0.61 6.11
CA HIS A 101 -9.28 -0.79 5.32
C HIS A 101 -8.79 0.56 4.77
N GLY A 102 -8.51 1.45 5.68
CA GLY A 102 -8.23 2.87 5.40
C GLY A 102 -6.93 3.15 4.66
N ALA A 103 -6.27 2.18 4.08
CA ALA A 103 -5.05 2.15 3.28
C ALA A 103 -3.94 3.12 3.74
N THR A 104 -4.23 4.42 3.87
CA THR A 104 -3.28 5.46 4.28
C THR A 104 -4.00 6.64 4.94
N GLY A 105 -3.33 7.34 5.85
CA GLY A 105 -3.82 8.58 6.44
C GLY A 105 -2.90 9.15 7.49
N PHE A 106 -3.17 10.41 7.86
CA PHE A 106 -2.54 11.10 8.97
C PHE A 106 -3.58 11.50 10.01
N ASN A 107 -3.19 11.51 11.28
CA ASN A 107 -3.97 12.17 12.30
C ASN A 107 -3.48 13.62 12.53
N GLU A 108 -4.24 14.39 13.31
CA GLU A 108 -3.93 15.81 13.59
C GLU A 108 -2.65 16.04 14.40
N LEU A 109 -2.07 14.99 14.99
CA LEU A 109 -0.78 15.05 15.69
C LEU A 109 0.40 14.65 14.80
N GLY A 110 0.15 14.28 13.53
CA GLY A 110 1.15 13.95 12.55
C GLY A 110 1.59 12.50 12.53
N VAL A 111 0.86 11.62 13.22
CA VAL A 111 1.07 10.19 13.05
C VAL A 111 0.44 9.74 11.75
N GLY A 112 1.24 9.14 10.89
CA GLY A 112 0.82 8.56 9.63
C GLY A 112 0.85 7.04 9.69
N VAL A 113 -0.16 6.40 9.09
CA VAL A 113 -0.26 4.94 8.97
C VAL A 113 -0.40 4.57 7.51
N SER A 114 0.41 3.63 7.05
CA SER A 114 0.28 2.93 5.77
C SER A 114 0.04 1.45 6.06
N GLY A 115 -1.15 1.01 5.83
CA GLY A 115 -1.60 -0.34 6.19
C GLY A 115 -2.40 -0.97 5.05
N THR A 116 -2.22 -2.22 4.74
CA THR A 116 -1.25 -3.19 5.26
C THR A 116 -0.58 -3.98 4.14
N GLU A 117 0.57 -4.59 4.40
CA GLU A 117 1.06 -5.68 3.58
C GLU A 117 0.43 -6.97 4.08
N SER A 118 -0.24 -7.74 3.24
CA SER A 118 -0.59 -9.11 3.61
C SER A 118 0.68 -9.98 3.58
N ILE A 119 1.09 -10.47 4.73
CA ILE A 119 2.24 -11.37 4.87
C ILE A 119 1.76 -12.75 5.32
N PHE A 120 2.59 -13.75 5.12
CA PHE A 120 2.19 -15.13 5.42
C PHE A 120 3.12 -15.74 6.46
N ALA A 121 2.54 -16.14 7.57
CA ALA A 121 3.26 -16.91 8.59
C ALA A 121 3.61 -18.31 8.11
N SER A 122 4.63 -18.91 8.70
CA SER A 122 5.00 -20.28 8.41
C SER A 122 3.91 -21.27 8.90
N PRO A 123 3.66 -22.36 8.17
CA PRO A 123 2.72 -23.38 8.63
C PRO A 123 3.07 -23.96 10.01
N LYS A 124 4.37 -23.99 10.35
CA LYS A 124 4.82 -24.47 11.67
C LYS A 124 4.43 -23.50 12.78
N ALA A 125 4.58 -22.19 12.56
CA ALA A 125 4.17 -21.17 13.51
C ALA A 125 2.65 -21.20 13.72
N LEU A 126 1.88 -21.27 12.63
CA LEU A 126 0.40 -21.34 12.71
C LEU A 126 -0.12 -22.65 13.33
N ALA A 127 0.64 -23.74 13.27
CA ALA A 127 0.26 -25.00 13.94
C ALA A 127 0.28 -24.89 15.48
N VAL A 128 1.05 -23.96 16.04
CA VAL A 128 1.19 -23.77 17.50
C VAL A 128 0.59 -22.47 18.02
N ASP A 129 0.37 -21.50 17.12
CA ASP A 129 -0.28 -20.21 17.41
C ASP A 129 -1.04 -19.73 16.16
N PRO A 130 -2.25 -20.31 15.91
CA PRO A 130 -3.05 -20.00 14.74
C PRO A 130 -3.59 -18.55 14.78
N TYR A 131 -3.91 -18.01 13.61
CA TYR A 131 -4.65 -16.75 13.54
C TYR A 131 -6.00 -16.84 14.25
N VAL A 132 -6.41 -15.76 14.88
CA VAL A 132 -7.70 -15.61 15.54
C VAL A 132 -8.70 -15.03 14.52
N GLU A 133 -9.01 -15.80 13.48
CA GLU A 133 -9.75 -15.31 12.29
C GLU A 133 -11.09 -14.65 12.62
N ASP A 134 -11.82 -15.17 13.61
CA ASP A 134 -13.16 -14.69 13.95
C ASP A 134 -13.16 -13.38 14.77
N LYS A 135 -12.09 -13.09 15.53
CA LYS A 135 -12.07 -12.04 16.54
C LYS A 135 -10.76 -11.27 16.65
N GLY A 136 -9.72 -11.67 15.93
CA GLY A 136 -8.45 -10.99 15.90
C GLY A 136 -8.51 -9.73 15.04
N ILE A 137 -7.60 -8.78 15.31
CA ILE A 137 -7.46 -7.59 14.49
C ILE A 137 -7.03 -7.96 13.08
N THR A 138 -7.64 -7.30 12.09
CA THR A 138 -7.33 -7.48 10.67
C THR A 138 -6.85 -6.17 10.05
N GLU A 139 -6.39 -6.23 8.80
CA GLU A 139 -6.01 -5.05 8.03
C GLU A 139 -7.16 -4.02 7.90
N ASP A 140 -8.40 -4.47 7.97
CA ASP A 140 -9.59 -3.61 7.92
C ASP A 140 -9.61 -2.59 9.07
N ASP A 141 -9.13 -2.96 10.25
CA ASP A 141 -9.31 -2.21 11.50
C ASP A 141 -8.15 -1.29 11.85
N ILE A 142 -6.95 -1.66 11.40
CA ILE A 142 -5.68 -1.10 11.88
C ILE A 142 -5.58 0.42 11.72
N PRO A 143 -5.83 1.01 10.51
CA PRO A 143 -5.66 2.44 10.34
C PRO A 143 -6.57 3.27 11.26
N ASP A 144 -7.84 2.90 11.38
CA ASP A 144 -8.82 3.62 12.20
C ASP A 144 -8.48 3.59 13.68
N ILE A 145 -8.04 2.43 14.17
CA ILE A 145 -7.65 2.27 15.59
C ILE A 145 -6.39 3.08 15.89
N LEU A 146 -5.36 2.96 15.06
CA LEU A 146 -4.09 3.62 15.33
C LEU A 146 -4.19 5.14 15.17
N LEU A 147 -4.79 5.63 14.08
CA LEU A 147 -4.89 7.05 13.79
C LEU A 147 -5.80 7.79 14.76
N SER A 148 -6.84 7.13 15.27
CA SER A 148 -7.78 7.78 16.20
C SER A 148 -7.19 8.11 17.57
N GLN A 149 -6.06 7.52 17.98
CA GLN A 149 -5.59 7.66 19.36
C GLN A 149 -4.08 7.76 19.58
N SER A 150 -3.26 7.38 18.60
CA SER A 150 -1.81 7.39 18.77
C SER A 150 -1.23 8.80 18.60
N LYS A 151 -0.30 9.16 19.49
CA LYS A 151 0.35 10.48 19.51
C LYS A 151 1.73 10.46 18.84
N THR A 152 2.35 9.28 18.76
CA THR A 152 3.64 9.05 18.10
C THR A 152 3.60 7.74 17.33
N ALA A 153 4.54 7.57 16.39
CA ALA A 153 4.69 6.31 15.67
C ALA A 153 4.99 5.15 16.62
N ARG A 154 5.81 5.39 17.63
CA ARG A 154 6.16 4.40 18.68
C ARG A 154 4.95 3.97 19.49
N GLU A 155 4.08 4.91 19.90
CA GLU A 155 2.82 4.59 20.58
C GLU A 155 1.90 3.75 19.69
N ALA A 156 1.79 4.06 18.40
CA ALA A 156 0.97 3.29 17.47
C ALA A 156 1.46 1.84 17.33
N VAL A 157 2.77 1.64 17.19
CA VAL A 157 3.37 0.30 17.13
C VAL A 157 3.14 -0.47 18.44
N ALA A 158 3.35 0.18 19.59
CA ALA A 158 3.13 -0.45 20.90
C ALA A 158 1.64 -0.82 21.09
N LEU A 159 0.71 0.03 20.66
CA LEU A 159 -0.72 -0.24 20.69
C LEU A 159 -1.08 -1.44 19.80
N LEU A 160 -0.62 -1.46 18.56
CA LEU A 160 -0.89 -2.58 17.65
C LEU A 160 -0.34 -3.90 18.19
N GLY A 161 0.91 -3.88 18.69
CA GLY A 161 1.52 -5.03 19.31
C GLY A 161 0.74 -5.53 20.53
N HIS A 162 0.26 -4.62 21.38
CA HIS A 162 -0.59 -4.96 22.51
C HIS A 162 -1.93 -5.59 22.07
N ILE A 163 -2.53 -5.09 21.01
CA ILE A 163 -3.78 -5.67 20.45
C ILE A 163 -3.51 -7.09 19.95
N VAL A 164 -2.42 -7.29 19.20
CA VAL A 164 -2.03 -8.63 18.71
C VAL A 164 -1.78 -9.59 19.87
N GLU A 165 -1.08 -9.17 20.94
CA GLU A 165 -0.84 -10.02 22.11
C GLU A 165 -2.14 -10.34 22.89
N THR A 166 -3.15 -9.48 22.85
CA THR A 166 -4.35 -9.57 23.69
C THR A 166 -5.54 -10.19 22.97
N ALA A 167 -5.83 -9.72 21.78
CA ALA A 167 -6.98 -10.13 20.96
C ALA A 167 -6.59 -11.10 19.83
N GLY A 168 -5.31 -11.15 19.51
CA GLY A 168 -4.77 -11.91 18.40
C GLY A 168 -4.84 -11.17 17.06
N ALA A 169 -4.02 -11.61 16.11
CA ALA A 169 -4.11 -11.23 14.71
C ALA A 169 -5.09 -12.16 13.98
N GLY A 170 -6.06 -11.61 13.26
CA GLY A 170 -7.01 -12.38 12.45
C GLY A 170 -6.38 -12.92 11.16
N GLU A 171 -5.27 -12.31 10.75
CA GLU A 171 -4.50 -12.66 9.55
C GLU A 171 -3.05 -12.17 9.69
N GLY A 172 -2.20 -12.50 8.71
CA GLY A 172 -0.83 -12.00 8.70
C GLY A 172 -0.72 -10.66 7.99
N PHE A 173 -0.12 -9.68 8.65
CA PHE A 173 0.04 -8.34 8.11
C PHE A 173 1.37 -7.67 8.47
N GLY A 174 1.78 -6.71 7.62
CA GLY A 174 2.84 -5.76 7.86
C GLY A 174 2.29 -4.34 7.81
N VAL A 175 2.74 -3.45 8.69
CA VAL A 175 2.25 -2.08 8.84
C VAL A 175 3.40 -1.11 8.98
N ALA A 176 3.39 -0.02 8.19
CA ALA A 176 4.29 1.09 8.36
C ALA A 176 3.62 2.24 9.12
N VAL A 177 4.32 2.79 10.09
CA VAL A 177 3.89 3.95 10.87
C VAL A 177 4.99 5.01 10.85
N VAL A 178 4.63 6.27 10.69
CA VAL A 178 5.56 7.41 10.63
C VAL A 178 5.07 8.56 11.49
N ASP A 179 5.99 9.31 12.05
CA ASP A 179 5.74 10.63 12.64
C ASP A 179 6.87 11.61 12.27
N ASP A 180 6.96 12.75 12.94
CA ASP A 180 8.00 13.75 12.69
C ASP A 180 9.43 13.24 12.95
N ASN A 181 9.62 12.13 13.67
CA ASN A 181 10.91 11.67 14.17
C ASN A 181 11.38 10.35 13.58
N GLU A 182 10.45 9.44 13.31
CA GLU A 182 10.81 8.06 13.01
C GLU A 182 9.79 7.34 12.12
N ILE A 183 10.27 6.33 11.38
CA ILE A 183 9.45 5.35 10.66
C ILE A 183 9.63 4.01 11.36
N TRP A 184 8.52 3.33 11.60
CA TRP A 184 8.48 1.96 12.11
C TRP A 184 7.81 1.03 11.12
N TYR A 185 8.28 -0.20 11.08
CA TYR A 185 7.60 -1.28 10.37
C TYR A 185 7.36 -2.46 11.32
N LEU A 186 6.12 -2.90 11.43
CA LEU A 186 5.69 -4.04 12.24
C LEU A 186 5.28 -5.19 11.32
N GLU A 187 5.67 -6.41 11.67
CA GLU A 187 5.27 -7.66 11.03
C GLU A 187 4.68 -8.62 12.06
N THR A 188 3.58 -9.29 11.73
CA THR A 188 3.06 -10.42 12.51
C THR A 188 3.80 -11.70 12.16
N GLY A 189 4.05 -12.55 13.16
CA GLY A 189 4.68 -13.87 12.99
C GLY A 189 3.70 -15.03 13.11
N SER A 190 2.60 -14.84 13.85
CA SER A 190 1.55 -15.82 14.09
C SER A 190 0.34 -15.13 14.72
N GLY A 191 -0.57 -15.86 15.32
CA GLY A 191 -1.75 -15.30 15.97
C GLY A 191 -1.46 -14.27 17.05
N HIS A 192 -0.38 -14.44 17.83
CA HIS A 192 -0.05 -13.53 18.92
C HIS A 192 1.42 -13.06 18.93
N GLN A 193 2.23 -13.49 17.97
CA GLN A 193 3.63 -13.12 17.89
C GLN A 193 3.85 -12.05 16.81
N TRP A 194 4.64 -11.04 17.14
CA TRP A 194 4.95 -9.92 16.26
C TRP A 194 6.34 -9.35 16.54
N MET A 195 6.90 -8.67 15.58
CA MET A 195 8.12 -7.87 15.72
C MET A 195 7.98 -6.56 14.94
N ALA A 196 8.58 -5.50 15.47
CA ALA A 196 8.68 -4.22 14.78
C ALA A 196 10.10 -3.67 14.89
N GLN A 197 10.51 -2.94 13.88
CA GLN A 197 11.82 -2.28 13.86
C GLN A 197 11.70 -0.87 13.30
N ARG A 198 12.41 0.07 13.94
CA ARG A 198 12.58 1.43 13.45
C ARG A 198 13.52 1.41 12.23
N LEU A 199 13.14 2.13 11.20
CA LEU A 199 13.99 2.32 10.02
C LEU A 199 15.18 3.22 10.39
N PRO A 200 16.44 2.80 10.13
CA PRO A 200 17.59 3.68 10.27
C PRO A 200 17.50 4.90 9.34
N ASN A 201 17.85 6.07 9.85
CA ASN A 201 17.66 7.35 9.15
C ASN A 201 18.33 7.40 7.76
N ASN A 202 19.48 6.75 7.58
CA ASN A 202 20.27 6.74 6.35
C ASN A 202 19.96 5.55 5.43
N GLN A 203 18.90 4.80 5.72
CA GLN A 203 18.56 3.58 4.99
C GLN A 203 17.14 3.62 4.43
N TYR A 204 16.85 2.65 3.57
CA TYR A 204 15.52 2.34 3.10
C TYR A 204 15.19 0.86 3.33
N PHE A 205 13.91 0.56 3.35
CA PHE A 205 13.36 -0.79 3.48
C PHE A 205 12.40 -1.05 2.32
N ALA A 206 12.45 -2.25 1.73
CA ALA A 206 11.55 -2.67 0.67
C ALA A 206 11.01 -4.07 0.96
N THR A 207 9.70 -4.26 0.76
CA THR A 207 9.06 -5.57 0.89
C THR A 207 7.93 -5.77 -0.09
N GLY A 208 7.64 -7.03 -0.37
CA GLY A 208 6.37 -7.50 -0.95
C GLY A 208 5.55 -8.21 0.11
N ASN A 209 4.80 -9.22 -0.26
CA ASN A 209 3.94 -10.00 0.64
C ASN A 209 4.72 -11.10 1.38
N GLN A 210 5.78 -10.70 2.05
CA GLN A 210 6.64 -11.60 2.82
C GLN A 210 7.18 -10.88 4.04
N GLY A 211 7.33 -11.60 5.16
CA GLY A 211 8.04 -11.08 6.33
C GLY A 211 9.53 -10.97 6.05
N ARG A 212 10.10 -9.81 6.39
CA ARG A 212 11.50 -9.48 6.08
C ARG A 212 12.33 -9.18 7.31
N LEU A 213 11.72 -8.80 8.45
CA LEU A 213 12.45 -8.50 9.67
C LEU A 213 13.20 -9.74 10.15
N GLN A 214 14.44 -9.56 10.57
CA GLN A 214 15.34 -10.67 10.87
C GLN A 214 15.78 -10.68 12.33
N ASP A 215 16.90 -10.04 12.61
CA ASP A 215 17.54 -10.06 13.92
C ASP A 215 16.69 -9.36 14.98
N TYR A 216 16.52 -9.99 16.14
CA TYR A 216 15.88 -9.37 17.29
C TYR A 216 16.86 -9.26 18.46
N ASP A 217 16.96 -8.08 19.03
CA ASP A 217 17.69 -7.80 20.28
C ASP A 217 16.76 -7.04 21.23
N PRO A 218 16.33 -7.67 22.36
CA PRO A 218 15.44 -7.03 23.32
C PRO A 218 16.04 -5.81 24.02
N LYS A 219 17.36 -5.58 23.90
CA LYS A 219 18.04 -4.40 24.45
C LYS A 219 18.12 -3.25 23.46
N ASN A 220 17.80 -3.49 22.20
CA ASN A 220 17.83 -2.45 21.17
C ASN A 220 16.55 -1.60 21.26
N PRO A 221 16.62 -0.29 21.58
CA PRO A 221 15.44 0.58 21.67
C PRO A 221 14.74 0.82 20.32
N ASP A 222 15.39 0.46 19.21
CA ASP A 222 14.85 0.52 17.86
C ASP A 222 14.12 -0.77 17.43
N MET A 223 13.92 -1.70 18.37
CA MET A 223 13.18 -2.93 18.18
C MET A 223 12.09 -3.10 19.23
N MET A 224 10.94 -3.59 18.83
CA MET A 224 9.85 -4.02 19.70
C MET A 224 9.37 -5.37 19.23
N ALA A 225 8.85 -6.18 20.15
CA ALA A 225 8.28 -7.48 19.84
C ALA A 225 7.30 -7.93 20.93
N SER A 226 6.57 -8.99 20.65
CA SER A 226 5.79 -9.68 21.68
C SER A 226 6.70 -10.09 22.85
N LYS A 227 6.17 -9.99 24.07
CA LYS A 227 6.97 -10.11 25.33
C LYS A 227 7.78 -11.39 25.45
N ASN A 228 7.30 -12.47 24.85
CA ASN A 228 7.92 -13.80 24.93
C ASN A 228 8.34 -14.34 23.56
N LEU A 229 8.65 -13.49 22.58
CA LEU A 229 8.89 -13.86 21.19
C LEU A 229 9.86 -15.02 21.01
N VAL A 230 11.05 -14.93 21.65
CA VAL A 230 12.11 -15.93 21.50
C VAL A 230 11.84 -17.14 22.38
N GLU A 231 11.39 -16.92 23.62
CA GLU A 231 11.00 -17.96 24.57
C GLU A 231 9.88 -18.85 24.00
N PHE A 232 8.84 -18.22 23.48
CA PHE A 232 7.74 -18.93 22.83
C PHE A 232 8.23 -19.79 21.66
N ALA A 233 9.05 -19.22 20.77
CA ALA A 233 9.61 -19.96 19.64
C ALA A 233 10.42 -21.19 20.10
N THR A 234 11.20 -21.05 21.17
CA THR A 234 12.01 -22.12 21.76
C THR A 234 11.13 -23.20 22.40
N GLU A 235 10.19 -22.79 23.24
CA GLU A 235 9.25 -23.71 23.92
C GLU A 235 8.38 -24.52 22.95
N LYS A 236 8.00 -23.91 21.82
CA LYS A 236 7.20 -24.55 20.78
C LYS A 236 8.02 -25.32 19.74
N GLY A 237 9.34 -25.34 19.90
CA GLY A 237 10.23 -26.06 18.97
C GLY A 237 10.34 -25.44 17.59
N LEU A 238 10.02 -24.16 17.46
CA LEU A 238 10.19 -23.40 16.22
C LEU A 238 11.63 -22.91 16.04
N TYR A 239 12.37 -22.77 17.15
CA TYR A 239 13.73 -22.27 17.20
C TYR A 239 14.57 -23.05 18.23
N ASP A 240 15.79 -23.39 17.83
CA ASP A 240 16.81 -24.02 18.69
C ASP A 240 18.12 -23.29 18.53
N GLN A 241 18.53 -22.51 19.56
CA GLN A 241 19.74 -21.70 19.51
C GLN A 241 21.01 -22.51 19.20
N ALA A 242 21.11 -23.75 19.68
CA ALA A 242 22.29 -24.58 19.44
C ALA A 242 22.40 -25.03 17.97
N LYS A 243 21.27 -25.16 17.29
CA LYS A 243 21.18 -25.61 15.90
C LYS A 243 21.08 -24.46 14.91
N ASP A 244 20.25 -23.46 15.22
CA ASP A 244 19.86 -22.39 14.30
C ASP A 244 20.73 -21.12 14.48
N GLY A 245 21.54 -21.06 15.56
CA GLY A 245 22.41 -19.92 15.85
C GLY A 245 21.64 -18.71 16.38
N LYS A 246 21.91 -17.52 15.84
CA LYS A 246 21.23 -16.29 16.25
C LYS A 246 19.75 -16.32 15.81
N PHE A 247 18.87 -15.85 16.70
CA PHE A 247 17.45 -15.76 16.38
C PHE A 247 17.21 -14.87 15.15
N ASN A 248 16.37 -15.36 14.25
CA ASN A 248 15.97 -14.66 13.03
C ASN A 248 14.46 -14.78 12.86
N PHE A 249 13.75 -13.64 13.01
CA PHE A 249 12.29 -13.61 12.99
C PHE A 249 11.70 -14.18 11.70
N SER A 250 12.19 -13.75 10.54
CA SER A 250 11.66 -14.24 9.27
C SER A 250 11.87 -15.74 9.06
N LYS A 251 13.01 -16.29 9.50
CA LYS A 251 13.29 -17.74 9.40
C LYS A 251 12.39 -18.57 10.30
N VAL A 252 12.02 -18.03 11.45
CA VAL A 252 11.19 -18.74 12.44
C VAL A 252 9.71 -18.64 12.09
N TYR A 253 9.24 -17.43 11.81
CA TYR A 253 7.82 -17.15 11.78
C TYR A 253 7.23 -16.98 10.38
N THR A 254 8.01 -16.67 9.34
CA THR A 254 7.43 -16.38 8.04
C THR A 254 7.51 -17.55 7.07
N ARG A 255 6.57 -17.61 6.16
CA ARG A 255 6.54 -18.61 5.10
C ARG A 255 7.78 -18.49 4.20
N ASP A 256 8.33 -19.63 3.79
CA ASP A 256 9.34 -19.76 2.75
C ASP A 256 8.80 -20.69 1.66
N ASP A 257 8.51 -20.13 0.49
CA ASP A 257 7.75 -20.81 -0.56
C ASP A 257 8.36 -20.47 -1.92
N GLU A 258 8.41 -21.42 -2.84
CA GLU A 258 8.91 -21.19 -4.21
C GLU A 258 8.17 -20.07 -4.96
N ARG A 259 6.91 -19.81 -4.61
CA ARG A 259 6.14 -18.70 -5.18
C ARG A 259 6.81 -17.35 -4.94
N ASP A 260 7.55 -17.19 -3.85
CA ASP A 260 8.23 -15.94 -3.53
C ASP A 260 9.27 -15.55 -4.59
N ARG A 261 9.88 -16.52 -5.25
CA ARG A 261 10.88 -16.31 -6.33
C ARG A 261 10.33 -15.54 -7.53
N ASN A 262 9.04 -15.69 -7.84
CA ASN A 262 8.38 -15.00 -8.95
C ASN A 262 7.43 -13.90 -8.47
N TYR A 263 7.07 -13.91 -7.18
CA TYR A 263 6.03 -13.04 -6.64
C TYR A 263 6.59 -11.94 -5.74
N ASN A 264 7.45 -12.25 -4.79
CA ASN A 264 7.96 -11.30 -3.79
C ASN A 264 9.39 -10.84 -4.09
N ASP A 265 10.32 -11.77 -4.26
CA ASP A 265 11.75 -11.49 -4.42
C ASP A 265 12.05 -10.55 -5.60
N PRO A 266 11.40 -10.67 -6.77
CA PRO A 266 11.64 -9.76 -7.88
C PRO A 266 11.27 -8.30 -7.58
N ARG A 267 10.24 -8.06 -6.75
CA ARG A 267 9.85 -6.71 -6.34
C ARG A 267 10.88 -6.08 -5.42
N VAL A 268 11.38 -6.83 -4.44
CA VAL A 268 12.46 -6.39 -3.57
C VAL A 268 13.73 -6.16 -4.37
N TRP A 269 14.10 -7.13 -5.22
CA TRP A 269 15.28 -7.04 -6.08
C TRP A 269 15.26 -5.80 -6.98
N THR A 270 14.15 -5.54 -7.67
CA THR A 270 14.07 -4.39 -8.59
C THR A 270 14.20 -3.06 -7.86
N ILE A 271 13.64 -2.94 -6.65
CA ILE A 271 13.78 -1.75 -5.83
C ILE A 271 15.22 -1.59 -5.36
N GLN A 272 15.81 -2.63 -4.79
CA GLN A 272 17.20 -2.60 -4.33
C GLN A 272 18.18 -2.37 -5.47
N LYS A 273 17.94 -2.95 -6.66
CA LYS A 273 18.75 -2.72 -7.85
C LYS A 273 18.66 -1.30 -8.40
N ALA A 274 17.50 -0.66 -8.28
CA ALA A 274 17.31 0.73 -8.70
C ALA A 274 18.15 1.71 -7.86
N PHE A 275 18.28 1.48 -6.55
CA PHE A 275 18.98 2.37 -5.65
C PHE A 275 20.40 1.94 -5.27
N ASN A 276 20.72 0.67 -5.50
CA ASN A 276 22.05 0.08 -5.27
C ASN A 276 22.48 -0.75 -6.49
N PRO A 277 22.72 -0.11 -7.64
CA PRO A 277 23.06 -0.82 -8.89
C PRO A 277 24.37 -1.60 -8.81
N SER A 278 25.30 -1.25 -7.90
CA SER A 278 26.56 -1.96 -7.71
C SER A 278 26.43 -3.28 -6.95
N VAL A 279 25.32 -3.44 -6.18
CA VAL A 279 25.11 -4.63 -5.34
C VAL A 279 24.77 -5.84 -6.22
N LYS A 280 25.50 -6.93 -5.99
CA LYS A 280 25.22 -8.23 -6.61
C LYS A 280 24.29 -9.02 -5.71
N GLN A 281 23.17 -9.45 -6.25
CA GLN A 281 22.16 -10.23 -5.55
C GLN A 281 21.83 -11.48 -6.37
N ASP A 282 21.72 -12.61 -5.68
CA ASP A 282 21.31 -13.85 -6.28
C ASP A 282 19.81 -14.04 -6.12
N MET A 283 19.06 -13.97 -7.22
CA MET A 283 17.60 -14.17 -7.24
C MET A 283 17.15 -15.54 -6.71
N ALA A 284 18.03 -16.54 -6.72
CA ALA A 284 17.72 -17.83 -6.14
C ALA A 284 17.64 -17.78 -4.60
N ASN A 285 18.19 -16.74 -3.99
CA ASN A 285 18.31 -16.54 -2.54
C ASN A 285 17.66 -15.23 -2.06
N GLY A 286 16.44 -14.91 -2.51
CA GLY A 286 15.75 -13.66 -2.19
C GLY A 286 15.57 -13.39 -0.68
N ARG A 287 15.50 -14.44 0.13
CA ARG A 287 15.50 -14.32 1.61
C ARG A 287 16.79 -13.75 2.19
N GLU A 288 17.89 -13.88 1.51
CA GLU A 288 19.19 -13.34 1.94
C GLU A 288 19.39 -11.87 1.48
N PHE A 289 18.41 -11.28 0.77
CA PHE A 289 18.49 -9.86 0.43
C PHE A 289 18.51 -9.01 1.69
N PRO A 290 19.37 -7.97 1.77
CA PRO A 290 19.44 -7.09 2.93
C PRO A 290 18.06 -6.52 3.29
N VAL A 291 17.75 -6.47 4.59
CA VAL A 291 16.48 -5.90 5.08
C VAL A 291 16.47 -4.40 4.89
N PHE A 292 17.54 -3.73 5.36
CA PHE A 292 17.75 -2.30 5.22
C PHE A 292 19.00 -2.04 4.39
N MET A 293 18.95 -1.02 3.53
CA MET A 293 20.10 -0.63 2.70
C MET A 293 20.28 0.88 2.68
N THR A 294 21.54 1.33 2.71
CA THR A 294 21.87 2.72 2.40
C THR A 294 21.92 2.87 0.88
N PRO A 295 21.12 3.77 0.28
CA PRO A 295 21.11 3.94 -1.16
C PRO A 295 22.43 4.57 -1.66
N GLU A 296 22.91 4.16 -2.85
CA GLU A 296 24.12 4.75 -3.47
C GLU A 296 23.93 6.22 -3.85
N LYS A 297 22.69 6.63 -4.08
CA LYS A 297 22.29 8.03 -4.27
C LYS A 297 21.03 8.30 -3.45
N LYS A 298 20.96 9.48 -2.85
CA LYS A 298 19.76 9.90 -2.11
C LYS A 298 18.51 9.84 -3.02
N MET A 299 17.44 9.32 -2.44
CA MET A 299 16.20 9.03 -3.14
C MET A 299 15.30 10.27 -3.17
N THR A 300 14.80 10.62 -4.34
CA THR A 300 13.81 11.69 -4.50
C THR A 300 12.38 11.15 -4.37
N LEU A 301 11.42 12.02 -4.13
CA LEU A 301 9.99 11.67 -4.19
C LEU A 301 9.60 11.06 -5.55
N ASP A 302 10.16 11.58 -6.64
CA ASP A 302 9.90 11.07 -7.99
C ASP A 302 10.50 9.67 -8.19
N ASP A 303 11.67 9.37 -7.62
CA ASP A 303 12.24 8.01 -7.62
C ASP A 303 11.32 7.02 -6.91
N VAL A 304 10.74 7.41 -5.77
CA VAL A 304 9.80 6.58 -5.01
C VAL A 304 8.50 6.35 -5.79
N LYS A 305 7.95 7.38 -6.43
CA LYS A 305 6.80 7.22 -7.34
C LYS A 305 7.12 6.32 -8.53
N ALA A 306 8.34 6.43 -9.08
CA ALA A 306 8.79 5.56 -10.18
C ALA A 306 8.86 4.09 -9.77
N VAL A 307 9.26 3.79 -8.52
CA VAL A 307 9.20 2.43 -7.97
C VAL A 307 7.77 1.89 -7.97
N LEU A 308 6.80 2.68 -7.50
CA LEU A 308 5.40 2.24 -7.49
C LEU A 308 4.83 1.99 -8.90
N ARG A 309 5.38 2.65 -9.91
CA ARG A 309 5.03 2.48 -11.33
C ARG A 309 5.73 1.32 -12.02
N ASN A 310 6.73 0.72 -11.38
CA ASN A 310 7.57 -0.30 -12.00
C ASN A 310 6.80 -1.57 -12.36
N HIS A 311 6.97 -2.03 -13.59
CA HIS A 311 6.46 -3.31 -14.08
C HIS A 311 7.52 -4.09 -14.88
N TYR A 312 8.80 -3.88 -14.56
CA TYR A 312 9.97 -4.47 -15.23
C TYR A 312 10.13 -4.02 -16.69
N GLU A 313 9.80 -2.77 -16.98
CA GLU A 313 9.88 -2.17 -18.32
C GLU A 313 11.21 -2.48 -19.02
N GLY A 314 11.13 -2.88 -20.30
CA GLY A 314 12.30 -3.20 -21.13
C GLY A 314 12.96 -4.54 -20.84
N THR A 315 12.38 -5.37 -19.96
CA THR A 315 12.85 -6.74 -19.67
C THR A 315 11.90 -7.79 -20.21
N SER A 316 12.36 -9.06 -20.27
CA SER A 316 11.50 -10.20 -20.64
C SER A 316 10.43 -10.51 -19.59
N HIS A 317 10.50 -9.90 -18.42
CA HIS A 317 9.58 -10.12 -17.30
C HIS A 317 8.41 -9.12 -17.26
N ASP A 318 8.41 -8.12 -18.18
CA ASP A 318 7.33 -7.14 -18.29
C ASP A 318 6.06 -7.77 -18.85
N PRO A 319 4.96 -7.84 -18.07
CA PRO A 319 3.73 -8.48 -18.54
C PRO A 319 2.89 -7.60 -19.48
N TYR A 320 3.19 -6.31 -19.61
CA TYR A 320 2.35 -5.37 -20.35
C TYR A 320 2.86 -5.08 -21.77
N THR A 321 4.14 -5.11 -22.00
CA THR A 321 4.73 -4.85 -23.32
C THR A 321 5.05 -6.11 -24.09
N ASN A 322 5.40 -7.22 -23.42
CA ASN A 322 5.72 -8.50 -24.07
C ASN A 322 4.55 -9.47 -24.13
N GLY A 323 3.38 -9.07 -23.57
CA GLY A 323 2.21 -9.93 -23.38
C GLY A 323 2.44 -11.00 -22.32
N LEU A 324 1.34 -11.61 -21.86
CA LEU A 324 1.37 -12.72 -20.90
C LEU A 324 2.06 -13.99 -21.46
N ASN A 325 2.38 -14.00 -22.75
CA ASN A 325 3.14 -15.05 -23.43
C ASN A 325 4.66 -14.84 -23.33
N GLY A 326 5.11 -13.78 -22.65
CA GLY A 326 6.51 -13.61 -22.29
C GLY A 326 6.98 -14.77 -21.43
N LYS A 327 8.20 -15.24 -21.65
CA LYS A 327 8.81 -16.30 -20.86
C LYS A 327 8.92 -15.83 -19.41
N GLU A 328 8.08 -16.39 -18.53
CA GLU A 328 8.14 -16.22 -17.08
C GLU A 328 7.91 -14.77 -16.60
N PRO A 329 6.69 -14.21 -16.68
CA PRO A 329 6.41 -12.91 -16.13
C PRO A 329 6.59 -12.91 -14.60
N TRP A 330 7.32 -11.93 -14.09
CA TRP A 330 7.36 -11.64 -12.66
C TRP A 330 6.13 -10.81 -12.26
N ARG A 331 5.69 -10.97 -11.02
CA ARG A 331 4.65 -10.12 -10.46
C ARG A 331 5.21 -8.70 -10.30
N PRO A 332 4.72 -7.70 -11.06
CA PRO A 332 5.25 -6.35 -10.99
C PRO A 332 4.77 -5.58 -9.75
N VAL A 333 5.42 -4.46 -9.44
CA VAL A 333 4.96 -3.52 -8.43
C VAL A 333 3.65 -2.90 -8.87
N SER A 334 3.60 -2.33 -10.07
CA SER A 334 2.37 -1.77 -10.65
C SER A 334 1.53 -2.86 -11.32
N VAL A 335 0.37 -3.16 -10.78
CA VAL A 335 -0.58 -4.12 -11.35
C VAL A 335 -1.95 -3.50 -11.57
N PHE A 336 -2.70 -4.02 -12.55
CA PHE A 336 -4.02 -3.47 -12.87
C PHE A 336 -5.01 -3.54 -11.70
N ARG A 337 -4.89 -4.55 -10.84
CA ARG A 337 -5.74 -4.73 -9.64
C ARG A 337 -5.36 -3.84 -8.45
N THR A 338 -4.31 -3.00 -8.55
CA THR A 338 -4.07 -1.93 -7.57
C THR A 338 -5.32 -1.08 -7.48
N TYR A 339 -5.85 -0.87 -6.28
CA TYR A 339 -6.99 0.02 -6.07
C TYR A 339 -6.54 1.44 -5.70
N GLU A 340 -5.40 1.57 -5.00
CA GLU A 340 -4.71 2.84 -4.78
C GLU A 340 -3.19 2.61 -4.60
N ALA A 341 -2.39 3.63 -4.88
CA ALA A 341 -0.99 3.69 -4.53
C ALA A 341 -0.69 5.04 -3.90
N HIS A 342 0.14 5.05 -2.84
CA HIS A 342 0.42 6.30 -2.15
C HIS A 342 1.90 6.47 -1.80
N VAL A 343 2.31 7.72 -1.61
CA VAL A 343 3.55 8.13 -0.96
C VAL A 343 3.21 9.16 0.09
N MET A 344 3.41 8.81 1.35
CA MET A 344 3.34 9.75 2.47
C MET A 344 4.71 10.43 2.61
N GLN A 345 4.73 11.75 2.61
CA GLN A 345 5.94 12.54 2.84
C GLN A 345 5.80 13.32 4.13
N VAL A 346 6.75 13.16 5.03
CA VAL A 346 6.84 13.89 6.30
C VAL A 346 8.05 14.81 6.28
N ARG A 347 7.80 16.10 6.42
CA ARG A 347 8.79 17.19 6.43
C ARG A 347 8.71 17.93 7.78
N PRO A 348 9.38 17.43 8.83
CA PRO A 348 9.18 17.89 10.21
C PRO A 348 9.61 19.34 10.47
N TRP A 349 10.34 19.95 9.54
CA TRP A 349 10.72 21.38 9.60
C TRP A 349 9.62 22.34 9.13
N LEU A 350 8.50 21.82 8.65
CA LEU A 350 7.35 22.58 8.18
C LEU A 350 6.17 22.45 9.15
N PRO A 351 5.25 23.41 9.17
CA PRO A 351 3.97 23.23 9.84
C PRO A 351 3.24 21.99 9.31
N LYS A 352 2.57 21.23 10.18
CA LYS A 352 1.93 19.95 9.84
C LYS A 352 0.99 20.06 8.65
N GLU A 353 0.27 21.14 8.55
CA GLU A 353 -0.70 21.39 7.46
C GLU A 353 -0.08 21.30 6.07
N ILE A 354 1.22 21.60 5.93
CA ILE A 354 1.97 21.50 4.67
C ILE A 354 3.14 20.52 4.76
N GLY A 355 3.59 20.16 5.96
CA GLY A 355 4.69 19.23 6.22
C GLY A 355 4.30 17.77 5.97
N GLU A 356 3.05 17.44 6.20
CA GLU A 356 2.48 16.11 6.01
C GLU A 356 1.64 16.09 4.73
N THR A 357 2.15 15.42 3.71
CA THR A 357 1.50 15.33 2.40
C THR A 357 1.39 13.86 2.00
N THR A 358 0.21 13.42 1.60
CA THR A 358 0.03 12.11 0.98
C THR A 358 -0.21 12.30 -0.52
N TYR A 359 0.64 11.73 -1.34
CA TYR A 359 0.46 11.65 -2.79
C TYR A 359 -0.28 10.36 -3.11
N ILE A 360 -1.50 10.44 -3.63
CA ILE A 360 -2.34 9.27 -3.90
C ILE A 360 -2.63 9.17 -5.39
N GLY A 361 -2.38 7.99 -5.94
CA GLY A 361 -2.78 7.58 -7.28
C GLY A 361 -3.86 6.51 -7.20
N LEU A 362 -5.03 6.76 -7.76
CA LEU A 362 -6.14 5.79 -7.80
C LEU A 362 -5.93 4.77 -8.91
N GLY A 363 -6.11 3.50 -8.58
CA GLY A 363 -5.95 2.39 -9.50
C GLY A 363 -4.49 2.04 -9.78
N MET A 364 -4.20 1.55 -10.98
CA MET A 364 -2.87 1.11 -11.41
C MET A 364 -1.87 2.25 -11.38
N ALA A 365 -0.82 2.11 -10.57
CA ALA A 365 0.15 3.17 -10.29
C ALA A 365 0.85 3.72 -11.55
N ASP A 366 1.10 2.87 -12.56
CA ASP A 366 1.74 3.28 -13.80
C ASP A 366 0.83 4.14 -14.70
N LEU A 367 -0.48 4.04 -14.52
CA LEU A 367 -1.49 4.71 -15.34
C LEU A 367 -2.32 5.73 -14.55
N THR A 368 -1.72 6.37 -13.54
CA THR A 368 -2.40 7.35 -12.69
C THR A 368 -1.51 8.54 -12.36
N ALA A 369 -2.14 9.69 -12.04
CA ALA A 369 -1.46 10.81 -11.43
C ALA A 369 -1.39 10.62 -9.91
N PHE A 370 -0.24 10.91 -9.30
CA PHE A 370 -0.11 11.03 -7.85
C PHE A 370 -0.50 12.43 -7.41
N VAL A 371 -1.75 12.58 -7.01
CA VAL A 371 -2.32 13.86 -6.54
C VAL A 371 -1.87 14.12 -5.10
N PRO A 372 -1.29 15.29 -4.76
CA PRO A 372 -0.93 15.62 -3.39
C PRO A 372 -2.16 16.04 -2.58
N TYR A 373 -2.30 15.46 -1.39
CA TYR A 373 -3.30 15.79 -0.37
C TYR A 373 -2.58 16.23 0.89
N TYR A 374 -2.76 17.47 1.28
CA TYR A 374 -2.21 17.99 2.54
C TYR A 374 -3.06 17.53 3.72
N SER A 375 -2.42 17.24 4.87
CA SER A 375 -3.12 16.84 6.10
C SER A 375 -4.07 17.92 6.62
N GLY A 376 -3.81 19.18 6.26
CA GLY A 376 -4.65 20.34 6.57
C GLY A 376 -5.97 20.45 5.80
N LEU A 377 -6.22 19.60 4.80
CA LEU A 377 -7.45 19.63 3.98
C LEU A 377 -8.71 19.49 4.86
N LYS A 378 -9.72 20.33 4.61
CA LYS A 378 -10.93 20.42 5.43
C LYS A 378 -12.09 19.57 4.92
N ALA A 379 -12.16 19.35 3.60
CA ALA A 379 -13.21 18.55 2.96
C ALA A 379 -12.73 18.01 1.62
N TYR A 380 -13.26 16.84 1.24
CA TYR A 380 -13.12 16.31 -0.11
C TYR A 380 -14.34 16.68 -0.96
N PRO A 381 -14.21 16.83 -2.30
CA PRO A 381 -15.35 16.94 -3.20
C PRO A 381 -16.26 15.70 -3.09
N ALA A 382 -17.56 15.87 -3.35
CA ALA A 382 -18.54 14.81 -3.19
C ALA A 382 -18.21 13.55 -4.01
N ASN A 383 -17.65 13.70 -5.20
CA ASN A 383 -17.25 12.58 -6.07
C ASN A 383 -16.06 11.76 -5.55
N TYR A 384 -15.36 12.23 -4.53
CA TYR A 384 -14.32 11.49 -3.82
C TYR A 384 -14.85 10.59 -2.70
N THR A 385 -16.12 10.77 -2.33
CA THR A 385 -16.78 10.01 -1.25
C THR A 385 -17.86 9.09 -1.78
N MET A 386 -17.85 8.79 -3.08
CA MET A 386 -18.81 7.92 -3.74
C MET A 386 -18.14 6.91 -4.67
N GLY A 387 -18.94 5.98 -5.20
CA GLY A 387 -18.50 4.88 -6.04
C GLY A 387 -18.71 3.54 -5.34
N THR A 388 -18.94 2.50 -6.14
CA THR A 388 -19.15 1.12 -5.67
C THR A 388 -18.33 0.16 -6.53
N ASP A 389 -18.62 -1.13 -6.49
CA ASP A 389 -18.09 -2.15 -7.40
C ASP A 389 -18.63 -2.04 -8.85
N LYS A 390 -19.56 -1.11 -9.10
CA LYS A 390 -20.13 -0.86 -10.43
C LYS A 390 -19.61 0.45 -11.00
N ALA A 391 -19.20 0.39 -12.27
CA ALA A 391 -18.73 1.56 -12.99
C ALA A 391 -19.81 2.64 -13.07
N ASP A 392 -19.41 3.87 -12.77
CA ASP A 392 -20.25 5.07 -12.89
C ASP A 392 -19.46 6.22 -13.57
N ASP A 393 -20.14 7.35 -13.86
CA ASP A 393 -19.53 8.53 -14.48
C ASP A 393 -19.24 9.66 -13.50
N GLN A 394 -19.55 9.46 -12.22
CA GLN A 394 -19.48 10.50 -11.19
C GLN A 394 -18.28 10.32 -10.28
N SER A 395 -18.06 9.10 -9.75
CA SER A 395 -17.00 8.86 -8.78
C SER A 395 -15.62 9.04 -9.38
N ILE A 396 -14.73 9.68 -8.62
CA ILE A 396 -13.35 9.88 -9.04
C ILE A 396 -12.65 8.55 -9.29
N TYR A 397 -12.91 7.52 -8.48
CA TYR A 397 -12.35 6.20 -8.66
C TYR A 397 -12.62 5.62 -10.05
N TRP A 398 -13.90 5.66 -10.50
CA TRP A 398 -14.28 5.10 -11.81
C TRP A 398 -13.82 5.95 -12.98
N LYS A 399 -13.61 7.25 -12.82
CA LYS A 399 -12.99 8.08 -13.85
C LYS A 399 -11.56 7.62 -14.16
N TYR A 400 -10.73 7.41 -13.13
CA TYR A 400 -9.40 6.84 -13.31
C TYR A 400 -9.45 5.42 -13.85
N ARG A 401 -10.32 4.58 -13.32
CA ARG A 401 -10.42 3.17 -13.71
C ARG A 401 -10.84 2.99 -15.18
N LYS A 402 -11.76 3.82 -15.68
CA LYS A 402 -12.17 3.83 -17.09
C LYS A 402 -11.01 4.14 -18.02
N LEU A 403 -10.20 5.18 -17.72
CA LEU A 403 -9.00 5.50 -18.47
C LEU A 403 -8.02 4.32 -18.48
N GLN A 404 -7.76 3.74 -17.35
CA GLN A 404 -6.84 2.60 -17.20
C GLN A 404 -7.34 1.37 -17.97
N THR A 405 -8.62 1.04 -17.83
CA THR A 405 -9.22 -0.09 -18.57
C THR A 405 -9.10 0.12 -20.08
N LEU A 406 -9.39 1.32 -20.57
CA LEU A 406 -9.25 1.66 -21.97
C LEU A 406 -7.78 1.57 -22.44
N THR A 407 -6.83 2.07 -21.63
CA THR A 407 -5.41 2.00 -21.92
C THR A 407 -4.92 0.56 -22.05
N MET A 408 -5.42 -0.34 -21.19
CA MET A 408 -5.04 -1.76 -21.21
C MET A 408 -5.53 -2.52 -22.45
N THR A 409 -6.45 -1.96 -23.24
CA THR A 409 -6.87 -2.58 -24.51
C THR A 409 -5.76 -2.58 -25.59
N ASP A 410 -4.77 -1.68 -25.42
CA ASP A 410 -3.59 -1.61 -26.29
C ASP A 410 -2.48 -0.85 -25.53
N TYR A 411 -1.98 -1.48 -24.47
CA TYR A 411 -1.03 -0.86 -23.55
C TYR A 411 0.20 -0.25 -24.25
N PRO A 412 0.89 -0.97 -25.16
CA PRO A 412 2.09 -0.42 -25.82
C PRO A 412 1.84 0.89 -26.60
N LYS A 413 0.65 1.04 -27.18
CA LYS A 413 0.26 2.22 -27.96
C LYS A 413 -0.28 3.35 -27.08
N LEU A 414 -1.11 3.02 -26.09
CA LEU A 414 -1.91 4.01 -25.35
C LEU A 414 -1.24 4.49 -24.06
N ALA A 415 -0.50 3.62 -23.36
CA ALA A 415 0.13 3.98 -22.09
C ALA A 415 1.14 5.15 -22.22
N PRO A 416 1.97 5.27 -23.26
CA PRO A 416 2.87 6.42 -23.40
C PRO A 416 2.15 7.77 -23.45
N ILE A 417 0.92 7.84 -23.98
CA ILE A 417 0.11 9.06 -24.04
C ILE A 417 -0.30 9.46 -22.62
N VAL A 418 -0.83 8.52 -21.85
CA VAL A 418 -1.28 8.72 -20.48
C VAL A 418 -0.12 9.11 -19.57
N LYS A 419 0.97 8.34 -19.59
CA LYS A 419 2.17 8.55 -18.77
C LYS A 419 2.78 9.92 -19.01
N LYS A 420 2.91 10.34 -20.28
CA LYS A 420 3.44 11.66 -20.66
C LYS A 420 2.56 12.81 -20.13
N ALA A 421 1.25 12.68 -20.24
CA ALA A 421 0.32 13.70 -19.79
C ALA A 421 0.32 13.85 -18.27
N TYR A 422 0.25 12.75 -17.54
CA TYR A 422 0.31 12.77 -16.07
C TYR A 422 1.65 13.27 -15.55
N LYS A 423 2.77 12.87 -16.15
CA LYS A 423 4.08 13.41 -15.75
C LYS A 423 4.17 14.92 -15.94
N ALA A 424 3.68 15.45 -17.06
CA ALA A 424 3.67 16.88 -17.30
C ALA A 424 2.78 17.63 -16.29
N TRP A 425 1.64 17.05 -15.90
CA TRP A 425 0.76 17.59 -14.88
C TRP A 425 1.43 17.56 -13.49
N GLU A 426 2.04 16.45 -13.11
CA GLU A 426 2.76 16.30 -11.83
C GLU A 426 3.92 17.30 -11.72
N ASP A 427 4.68 17.52 -12.80
CA ASP A 427 5.78 18.49 -12.83
C ASP A 427 5.27 19.94 -12.65
N LYS A 428 4.12 20.25 -13.24
CA LYS A 428 3.45 21.53 -13.04
C LYS A 428 3.01 21.70 -11.58
N VAL A 429 2.30 20.70 -11.02
CA VAL A 429 1.81 20.75 -9.64
C VAL A 429 2.95 20.83 -8.64
N ALA A 430 4.06 20.13 -8.85
CA ALA A 430 5.23 20.20 -7.97
C ALA A 430 5.86 21.60 -7.89
N LYS A 431 5.79 22.38 -8.97
CA LYS A 431 6.21 23.80 -8.94
C LYS A 431 5.22 24.66 -8.16
N GLU A 432 3.94 24.50 -8.45
CA GLU A 432 2.87 25.24 -7.78
C GLU A 432 2.82 24.92 -6.27
N GLN A 433 3.13 23.67 -5.85
CA GLN A 433 3.26 23.31 -4.44
C GLN A 433 4.32 24.14 -3.73
N LYS A 434 5.50 24.31 -4.32
CA LYS A 434 6.57 25.14 -3.74
C LYS A 434 6.15 26.60 -3.57
N GLU A 435 5.41 27.13 -4.53
CA GLU A 435 4.91 28.51 -4.49
C GLU A 435 3.84 28.68 -3.40
N VAL A 436 2.86 27.80 -3.35
CA VAL A 436 1.78 27.88 -2.35
C VAL A 436 2.29 27.63 -0.94
N GLU A 437 3.24 26.70 -0.75
CA GLU A 437 3.86 26.44 0.55
C GLU A 437 4.67 27.65 1.06
N ALA A 438 5.43 28.30 0.16
CA ALA A 438 6.15 29.52 0.49
C ALA A 438 5.21 30.66 0.89
N GLU A 439 4.07 30.79 0.20
CA GLU A 439 3.06 31.81 0.53
C GLU A 439 2.33 31.45 1.83
N TYR A 440 2.00 30.16 2.04
CA TYR A 440 1.43 29.67 3.29
C TYR A 440 2.28 30.07 4.50
N LEU A 441 3.60 29.84 4.43
CA LEU A 441 4.54 30.18 5.51
C LEU A 441 4.60 31.68 5.82
N LYS A 442 4.33 32.55 4.83
CA LYS A 442 4.23 34.01 5.06
C LYS A 442 2.89 34.36 5.70
N MET A 443 1.81 33.93 5.08
CA MET A 443 0.45 34.25 5.51
C MET A 443 0.12 33.72 6.91
N ALA A 444 0.53 32.51 7.22
CA ALA A 444 0.24 31.87 8.50
C ALA A 444 0.84 32.59 9.71
N LYS A 445 1.84 33.46 9.51
CA LYS A 445 2.42 34.31 10.57
C LYS A 445 1.47 35.41 11.02
N THR A 446 0.58 35.89 10.15
CA THR A 446 -0.29 37.02 10.39
C THR A 446 -1.76 36.69 10.33
N ASP A 447 -2.15 35.72 9.46
CA ASP A 447 -3.53 35.30 9.25
C ASP A 447 -3.57 33.80 8.90
N LYS A 448 -3.47 32.94 9.92
CA LYS A 448 -3.52 31.49 9.73
C LYS A 448 -4.82 31.00 9.09
N PRO A 449 -6.02 31.50 9.45
CA PRO A 449 -7.25 31.13 8.77
C PRO A 449 -7.26 31.40 7.27
N ALA A 450 -6.73 32.53 6.83
CA ALA A 450 -6.61 32.85 5.40
C ALA A 450 -5.58 31.94 4.70
N ALA A 451 -4.46 31.64 5.36
CA ALA A 451 -3.47 30.67 4.86
C ALA A 451 -4.06 29.27 4.70
N ASP A 452 -4.77 28.78 5.71
CA ASP A 452 -5.46 27.47 5.67
C ASP A 452 -6.50 27.43 4.54
N LYS A 453 -7.24 28.52 4.33
CA LYS A 453 -8.19 28.61 3.22
C LYS A 453 -7.49 28.54 1.87
N MET A 454 -6.41 29.30 1.68
CA MET A 454 -5.61 29.30 0.44
C MET A 454 -5.08 27.89 0.14
N LEU A 455 -4.55 27.19 1.14
CA LEU A 455 -4.06 25.81 0.99
C LEU A 455 -5.19 24.85 0.59
N ASN A 456 -6.34 24.99 1.21
CA ASN A 456 -7.52 24.19 0.88
C ASN A 456 -8.01 24.44 -0.56
N ASP A 457 -8.10 25.72 -0.96
CA ASP A 457 -8.49 26.10 -2.31
C ASP A 457 -7.50 25.57 -3.37
N PHE A 458 -6.20 25.62 -3.06
CA PHE A 458 -5.17 25.00 -3.92
C PHE A 458 -5.39 23.50 -4.07
N ASN A 459 -5.60 22.77 -2.96
CA ASN A 459 -5.84 21.33 -3.00
C ASN A 459 -7.08 20.98 -3.85
N LEU A 460 -8.21 21.65 -3.61
CA LEU A 460 -9.44 21.41 -4.37
C LEU A 460 -9.26 21.70 -5.86
N ARG A 461 -8.49 22.74 -6.22
CA ARG A 461 -8.20 23.07 -7.62
C ARG A 461 -7.39 21.97 -8.31
N ILE A 462 -6.28 21.50 -7.69
CA ILE A 462 -5.46 20.46 -8.32
C ILE A 462 -6.17 19.13 -8.42
N MET A 463 -7.08 18.81 -7.49
CA MET A 463 -7.97 17.66 -7.57
C MET A 463 -8.88 17.75 -8.80
N ALA A 464 -9.52 18.91 -9.02
CA ALA A 464 -10.36 19.15 -10.18
C ALA A 464 -9.55 19.15 -11.50
N ASP A 465 -8.34 19.70 -11.51
CA ASP A 465 -7.44 19.70 -12.67
C ASP A 465 -7.03 18.26 -13.07
N ALA A 466 -6.71 17.39 -12.08
CA ALA A 466 -6.37 16.00 -12.31
C ALA A 466 -7.56 15.19 -12.84
N GLU A 467 -8.75 15.42 -12.28
CA GLU A 467 -10.00 14.82 -12.74
C GLU A 467 -10.27 15.19 -14.20
N LYS A 468 -10.24 16.48 -14.52
CA LYS A 468 -10.45 16.94 -15.89
C LYS A 468 -9.45 16.36 -16.88
N LEU A 469 -8.17 16.32 -16.53
CA LEU A 469 -7.13 15.71 -17.36
C LEU A 469 -7.43 14.23 -17.61
N THR A 470 -7.90 13.49 -16.59
CA THR A 470 -8.29 12.08 -16.71
C THR A 470 -9.44 11.88 -17.68
N GLU A 471 -10.46 12.74 -17.64
CA GLU A 471 -11.59 12.73 -18.57
C GLU A 471 -11.16 13.07 -20.00
N ASP A 472 -10.33 14.10 -20.17
CA ASP A 472 -9.83 14.51 -21.49
C ASP A 472 -9.00 13.39 -22.14
N LEU A 473 -8.14 12.71 -21.34
CA LEU A 473 -7.38 11.54 -21.79
C LEU A 473 -8.30 10.37 -22.17
N THR A 474 -9.33 10.09 -21.36
CA THR A 474 -10.29 9.02 -21.66
C THR A 474 -10.97 9.27 -23.02
N ASN A 475 -11.43 10.50 -23.27
CA ASN A 475 -12.04 10.87 -24.55
C ASN A 475 -11.04 10.80 -25.72
N GLN A 476 -9.80 11.21 -25.52
CA GLN A 476 -8.73 11.10 -26.51
C GLN A 476 -8.46 9.64 -26.88
N LEU A 477 -8.27 8.76 -25.88
CA LEU A 477 -7.98 7.35 -26.12
C LEU A 477 -9.19 6.64 -26.75
N PHE A 478 -10.41 6.96 -26.34
CA PHE A 478 -11.62 6.43 -26.94
C PHE A 478 -11.69 6.78 -28.43
N THR A 479 -11.37 8.03 -28.78
CA THR A 479 -11.31 8.49 -30.18
C THR A 479 -10.26 7.71 -30.99
N ILE A 480 -9.07 7.49 -30.42
CA ILE A 480 -8.00 6.68 -31.06
C ILE A 480 -8.48 5.26 -31.30
N ARG A 481 -9.06 4.60 -30.29
CA ARG A 481 -9.54 3.21 -30.41
C ARG A 481 -10.69 3.09 -31.40
N THR A 482 -11.59 4.06 -31.45
CA THR A 482 -12.68 4.08 -32.43
C THR A 482 -12.13 4.10 -33.86
N LYS A 483 -11.10 4.93 -34.12
CA LYS A 483 -10.42 4.96 -35.44
C LYS A 483 -9.72 3.64 -35.76
N ASP A 484 -9.05 3.03 -34.79
CA ASP A 484 -8.38 1.75 -35.00
C ASP A 484 -9.36 0.65 -35.38
N ILE A 485 -10.48 0.53 -34.64
CA ILE A 485 -11.50 -0.48 -34.90
C ILE A 485 -12.13 -0.27 -36.27
N GLN A 486 -12.42 0.97 -36.65
CA GLN A 486 -12.95 1.29 -37.98
C GLN A 486 -12.02 0.84 -39.10
N SER A 487 -10.69 1.03 -38.92
CA SER A 487 -9.70 0.66 -39.91
C SER A 487 -9.55 -0.86 -40.06
N ASP A 488 -9.57 -1.60 -38.93
CA ASP A 488 -9.28 -3.03 -38.93
C ASP A 488 -10.41 -3.89 -39.53
N ILE A 489 -11.68 -3.51 -39.34
CA ILE A 489 -12.82 -4.37 -39.70
C ILE A 489 -13.14 -4.32 -41.20
N PHE A 490 -13.00 -3.18 -41.86
CA PHE A 490 -13.48 -3.01 -43.23
C PHE A 490 -12.36 -2.87 -44.27
N PHE A 491 -11.16 -2.44 -43.93
CA PHE A 491 -10.12 -2.11 -44.90
C PHE A 491 -9.00 -3.14 -44.97
N ALA A 492 -8.69 -3.85 -43.91
CA ALA A 492 -7.64 -4.89 -43.90
C ALA A 492 -8.00 -6.10 -44.80
N ASN A 493 -9.29 -6.37 -45.05
CA ASN A 493 -9.76 -7.43 -45.93
C ASN A 493 -9.97 -7.00 -47.39
N ALA A 494 -10.02 -5.71 -47.67
CA ALA A 494 -10.17 -5.19 -49.02
C ALA A 494 -8.85 -5.13 -49.79
N THR A 495 -7.71 -5.04 -49.10
CA THR A 495 -6.37 -4.97 -49.71
C THR A 495 -5.67 -6.33 -49.85
N LYS A 496 -6.32 -7.43 -49.44
CA LYS A 496 -5.81 -8.81 -49.59
C LYS A 496 -6.41 -9.58 -50.77
N LYS A 497 -7.06 -8.88 -51.71
CA LYS A 497 -7.51 -9.43 -52.95
C LYS A 497 -6.81 -8.71 -54.09
N ASP A 498 -5.53 -9.04 -54.29
CA ASP A 498 -4.88 -9.04 -55.59
C ASP A 498 -3.59 -9.89 -55.49
#